data_36f3f57ad3f04468d14f2f99a58c1466
#
_entry.id   36f3f57ad3f04468d14f2f99a58c1466
#
_cell.length_a   1.000
_cell.length_b   1.000
_cell.length_c   1.000
_cell.angle_alpha   90.00
_cell.angle_beta   90.00
_cell.angle_gamma   90.00
#
_symmetry.space_group_name_H-M   'P 1'
#
loop_
_entity.id
_entity.type
_entity.pdbx_description
1 polymer ?
#
loop_
_entity_poly.entity_id
_entity_poly.type
_entity_poly.pdbx_seq_one_letter_code
_entity_poly.pdbx_strand_id
1 'polypeptide(L)'
;MATRVRIFISAAPGEEPAREQLGRALAELPVNIGWVIKRTPDVDAVPECHLFALVLGTDIWAPVGLELWWARRTEKPILAYAADVSRTPAGQAFRQENAFLDWKRYTDLPALRRAFLRDICRFLLLHPDRYGVTVVEAETLRGFVAQLEQSATSLPIGKATGAGGGGVILAPGKDMTPGARLVGDTRSS
;
A
#
# COMPACT_ATOMS: atom_id res chain seq x y z
N MET A 1 -4.74 30.06 -16.00
CA MET A 1 -4.80 28.62 -16.34
C MET A 1 -4.53 27.85 -15.05
N ALA A 2 -5.45 26.97 -14.64
CA ALA A 2 -5.22 26.14 -13.45
C ALA A 2 -3.98 25.26 -13.68
N THR A 3 -3.02 25.30 -12.76
CA THR A 3 -1.80 24.51 -12.84
C THR A 3 -2.18 23.03 -12.62
N ARG A 4 -1.88 22.16 -13.59
CA ARG A 4 -2.07 20.73 -13.42
C ARG A 4 -1.02 20.17 -12.47
N VAL A 5 -1.44 19.45 -11.46
CA VAL A 5 -0.51 18.76 -10.55
C VAL A 5 -0.03 17.46 -11.20
N ARG A 6 1.28 17.34 -11.35
CA ARG A 6 1.92 16.14 -11.89
C ARG A 6 2.37 15.26 -10.74
N ILE A 7 1.89 14.03 -10.70
CA ILE A 7 2.29 13.04 -9.72
C ILE A 7 2.94 11.86 -10.41
N PHE A 8 4.02 11.35 -9.85
CA PHE A 8 4.64 10.11 -10.26
C PHE A 8 4.38 9.02 -9.23
N ILE A 9 3.84 7.87 -9.65
CA ILE A 9 3.56 6.73 -8.77
C ILE A 9 4.52 5.61 -9.14
N SER A 10 5.51 5.40 -8.28
CA SER A 10 6.54 4.37 -8.40
C SER A 10 6.17 3.14 -7.60
N ALA A 11 6.11 1.99 -8.25
CA ALA A 11 5.78 0.71 -7.63
C ALA A 11 6.37 -0.45 -8.45
N ALA A 12 6.75 -1.53 -7.77
CA ALA A 12 7.16 -2.78 -8.42
C ALA A 12 5.97 -3.44 -9.17
N PRO A 13 6.19 -4.34 -10.15
CA PRO A 13 5.12 -5.04 -10.88
C PRO A 13 4.30 -5.77 -9.86
N GLY A 14 4.14 -6.35 -9.02
CA GLY A 14 3.18 -6.95 -8.09
C GLY A 14 2.29 -5.96 -7.33
N GLU A 15 2.56 -4.66 -7.45
CA GLU A 15 1.85 -3.59 -6.73
C GLU A 15 0.87 -2.80 -7.64
N GLU A 16 0.48 -3.37 -8.79
CA GLU A 16 -0.52 -2.75 -9.68
C GLU A 16 -1.82 -2.37 -8.96
N PRO A 17 -2.41 -3.22 -8.09
CA PRO A 17 -3.64 -2.86 -7.38
C PRO A 17 -3.45 -1.62 -6.48
N ALA A 18 -2.32 -1.51 -5.79
CA ALA A 18 -1.98 -0.36 -4.97
C ALA A 18 -1.82 0.91 -5.83
N ARG A 19 -1.09 0.80 -6.94
CA ARG A 19 -0.88 1.89 -7.89
C ARG A 19 -2.18 2.41 -8.50
N GLU A 20 -3.07 1.50 -8.92
CA GLU A 20 -4.39 1.86 -9.42
C GLU A 20 -5.25 2.53 -8.35
N GLN A 21 -5.21 2.02 -7.13
CA GLN A 21 -5.94 2.60 -6.01
C GLN A 21 -5.51 4.04 -5.75
N LEU A 22 -4.21 4.34 -5.78
CA LEU A 22 -3.71 5.71 -5.64
C LEU A 22 -4.17 6.61 -6.78
N GLY A 23 -4.15 6.13 -8.01
CA GLY A 23 -4.63 6.87 -9.17
C GLY A 23 -6.13 7.21 -9.07
N ARG A 24 -6.96 6.26 -8.65
CA ARG A 24 -8.40 6.46 -8.44
C ARG A 24 -8.70 7.40 -7.28
N ALA A 25 -7.91 7.33 -6.21
CA ALA A 25 -8.09 8.17 -5.03
C ALA A 25 -8.01 9.68 -5.35
N LEU A 26 -7.22 10.08 -6.35
CA LEU A 26 -7.12 11.48 -6.76
C LEU A 26 -8.45 12.06 -7.28
N ALA A 27 -9.32 11.22 -7.85
CA ALA A 27 -10.64 11.64 -8.32
C ALA A 27 -11.65 11.89 -7.17
N GLU A 28 -11.32 11.46 -5.97
CA GLU A 28 -12.18 11.62 -4.78
C GLU A 28 -11.90 12.91 -4.00
N LEU A 29 -10.84 13.61 -4.37
CA LEU A 29 -10.49 14.87 -3.71
C LEU A 29 -11.57 15.91 -3.97
N PRO A 30 -12.06 16.61 -2.94
CA PRO A 30 -13.14 17.57 -3.06
C PRO A 30 -12.64 18.95 -3.59
N VAL A 31 -11.83 18.92 -4.65
CA VAL A 31 -11.23 20.10 -5.28
C VAL A 31 -11.16 19.91 -6.79
N ASN A 32 -11.28 21.01 -7.53
CA ASN A 32 -11.22 20.98 -9.00
C ASN A 32 -9.79 21.21 -9.50
N ILE A 33 -8.91 20.24 -9.21
CA ILE A 33 -7.50 20.26 -9.65
C ILE A 33 -7.31 19.25 -10.77
N GLY A 34 -6.66 19.65 -11.85
CA GLY A 34 -6.25 18.74 -12.92
C GLY A 34 -5.04 17.89 -12.48
N TRP A 35 -5.14 16.58 -12.66
CA TRP A 35 -4.06 15.64 -12.35
C TRP A 35 -3.42 15.11 -13.62
N VAL A 36 -2.09 14.99 -13.61
CA VAL A 36 -1.31 14.23 -14.59
C VAL A 36 -0.58 13.14 -13.84
N ILE A 37 -0.97 11.90 -14.07
CA ILE A 37 -0.42 10.74 -13.38
C ILE A 37 0.57 10.05 -14.30
N LYS A 38 1.83 9.96 -13.88
CA LYS A 38 2.87 9.15 -14.48
C LYS A 38 3.25 8.02 -13.53
N ARG A 39 3.81 6.95 -14.07
CA ARG A 39 4.09 5.73 -13.30
C ARG A 39 5.25 4.93 -13.87
N THR A 40 5.83 4.07 -13.07
CA THR A 40 6.85 3.10 -13.48
C THR A 40 6.42 2.36 -14.77
N PRO A 41 7.29 2.18 -15.75
CA PRO A 41 8.69 2.59 -15.85
C PRO A 41 8.91 3.85 -16.71
N ASP A 42 8.50 5.02 -16.30
CA ASP A 42 8.67 6.27 -17.05
C ASP A 42 9.67 7.20 -16.30
N VAL A 43 10.94 6.78 -16.24
CA VAL A 43 11.98 7.46 -15.45
C VAL A 43 12.16 8.93 -15.86
N ASP A 44 12.00 9.24 -17.13
CA ASP A 44 12.16 10.61 -17.67
C ASP A 44 11.05 11.55 -17.18
N ALA A 45 9.92 11.02 -16.74
CA ALA A 45 8.83 11.82 -16.16
C ALA A 45 9.08 12.23 -14.71
N VAL A 46 10.02 11.59 -13.99
CA VAL A 46 10.29 11.87 -12.58
C VAL A 46 10.76 13.30 -12.35
N PRO A 47 11.74 13.86 -13.11
CA PRO A 47 12.17 15.25 -12.94
C PRO A 47 11.06 16.28 -13.16
N GLU A 48 10.04 15.93 -13.93
CA GLU A 48 8.92 16.84 -14.24
C GLU A 48 7.77 16.76 -13.23
N CYS A 49 7.75 15.77 -12.35
CA CYS A 49 6.66 15.64 -11.38
C CYS A 49 6.77 16.71 -10.28
N HIS A 50 5.62 17.04 -9.69
CA HIS A 50 5.54 17.91 -8.52
C HIS A 50 5.60 17.11 -7.22
N LEU A 51 5.23 15.83 -7.28
CA LEU A 51 5.16 14.92 -6.15
C LEU A 51 5.50 13.50 -6.61
N PHE A 52 6.28 12.79 -5.83
CA PHE A 52 6.67 11.41 -6.06
C PHE A 52 6.05 10.53 -4.97
N ALA A 53 5.26 9.54 -5.36
CA ALA A 53 4.68 8.55 -4.46
C ALA A 53 5.36 7.19 -4.70
N LEU A 54 5.93 6.61 -3.64
CA LEU A 54 6.62 5.32 -3.66
C LEU A 54 5.79 4.28 -2.91
N VAL A 55 5.51 3.16 -3.55
CA VAL A 55 4.82 2.02 -2.95
C VAL A 55 5.75 0.83 -2.94
N LEU A 56 6.04 0.32 -1.75
CA LEU A 56 6.86 -0.86 -1.52
C LEU A 56 6.01 -2.00 -0.94
N GLY A 57 5.90 -3.08 -1.68
CA GLY A 57 5.30 -4.32 -1.22
C GLY A 57 6.32 -5.35 -0.78
N THR A 58 6.24 -6.54 -1.35
CA THR A 58 7.10 -7.69 -1.02
C THR A 58 8.52 -7.51 -1.53
N ASP A 59 8.70 -6.96 -2.72
CA ASP A 59 9.99 -6.89 -3.41
C ASP A 59 10.23 -5.54 -4.06
N ILE A 60 11.44 -5.35 -4.57
CA ILE A 60 11.87 -4.17 -5.31
C ILE A 60 12.24 -4.54 -6.75
N TRP A 61 12.03 -3.63 -7.66
CA TRP A 61 12.40 -3.76 -9.06
C TRP A 61 13.34 -2.62 -9.47
N ALA A 62 14.32 -2.91 -10.34
CA ALA A 62 15.38 -1.97 -10.69
C ALA A 62 14.89 -0.57 -11.11
N PRO A 63 13.86 -0.38 -11.95
CA PRO A 63 13.35 0.94 -12.29
C PRO A 63 12.93 1.76 -11.07
N VAL A 64 12.33 1.15 -10.04
CA VAL A 64 11.87 1.84 -8.83
C VAL A 64 13.03 2.46 -8.07
N GLY A 65 14.16 1.77 -7.96
CA GLY A 65 15.38 2.30 -7.34
C GLY A 65 15.94 3.51 -8.09
N LEU A 66 15.96 3.45 -9.42
CA LEU A 66 16.42 4.55 -10.27
C LEU A 66 15.44 5.74 -10.23
N GLU A 67 14.15 5.48 -10.23
CA GLU A 67 13.09 6.50 -10.09
C GLU A 67 13.22 7.25 -8.76
N LEU A 68 13.43 6.52 -7.65
CA LEU A 68 13.67 7.12 -6.34
C LEU A 68 14.95 7.95 -6.32
N TRP A 69 16.03 7.45 -6.94
CA TRP A 69 17.28 8.20 -7.05
C TRP A 69 17.07 9.54 -7.78
N TRP A 70 16.33 9.53 -8.91
CA TRP A 70 16.00 10.76 -9.64
C TRP A 70 15.09 11.69 -8.84
N ALA A 71 14.08 11.17 -8.14
CA ALA A 71 13.20 11.98 -7.29
C ALA A 71 14.01 12.73 -6.22
N ARG A 72 14.97 12.06 -5.59
CA ARG A 72 15.88 12.66 -4.61
C ARG A 72 16.80 13.69 -5.23
N ARG A 73 17.44 13.34 -6.34
CA ARG A 73 18.38 14.25 -7.04
C ARG A 73 17.70 15.52 -7.54
N THR A 74 16.43 15.46 -7.86
CA THR A 74 15.62 16.60 -8.31
C THR A 74 14.76 17.19 -7.19
N GLU A 75 15.06 16.84 -5.93
CA GLU A 75 14.45 17.39 -4.71
C GLU A 75 12.91 17.33 -4.71
N LYS A 76 12.35 16.23 -5.22
CA LYS A 76 10.90 16.06 -5.20
C LYS A 76 10.41 15.71 -3.80
N PRO A 77 9.27 16.27 -3.36
CA PRO A 77 8.58 15.75 -2.20
C PRO A 77 8.24 14.26 -2.41
N ILE A 78 8.59 13.42 -1.45
CA ILE A 78 8.42 11.97 -1.53
C ILE A 78 7.42 11.52 -0.49
N LEU A 79 6.36 10.83 -0.93
CA LEU A 79 5.43 10.09 -0.09
C LEU A 79 5.78 8.61 -0.18
N ALA A 80 6.22 8.01 0.93
CA ALA A 80 6.66 6.62 0.95
C ALA A 80 5.67 5.74 1.72
N TYR A 81 5.17 4.68 1.06
CA TYR A 81 4.23 3.72 1.62
C TYR A 81 4.81 2.32 1.57
N ALA A 82 4.68 1.58 2.67
CA ALA A 82 5.16 0.22 2.77
C ALA A 82 4.04 -0.72 3.25
N ALA A 83 3.73 -1.74 2.45
CA ALA A 83 2.79 -2.78 2.84
C ALA A 83 3.29 -3.50 4.10
N ASP A 84 2.37 -3.92 4.97
CA ASP A 84 2.68 -4.73 6.15
C ASP A 84 2.73 -6.22 5.78
N VAL A 85 3.75 -6.58 4.99
CA VAL A 85 3.97 -7.93 4.47
C VAL A 85 5.42 -8.37 4.67
N SER A 86 5.65 -9.67 4.62
CA SER A 86 7.00 -10.21 4.57
C SER A 86 7.69 -9.78 3.27
N ARG A 87 8.95 -9.39 3.35
CA ARG A 87 9.73 -8.92 2.19
C ARG A 87 10.83 -9.88 1.83
N THR A 88 11.19 -9.88 0.56
CA THR A 88 12.41 -10.50 0.08
C THR A 88 13.64 -9.82 0.71
N PRO A 89 14.80 -10.46 0.73
CA PRO A 89 16.05 -9.82 1.18
C PRO A 89 16.34 -8.50 0.43
N ALA A 90 16.04 -8.43 -0.88
CA ALA A 90 16.21 -7.22 -1.68
C ALA A 90 15.25 -6.11 -1.25
N GLY A 91 13.97 -6.43 -1.04
CA GLY A 91 12.97 -5.46 -0.54
C GLY A 91 13.29 -4.96 0.88
N GLN A 92 13.85 -5.82 1.73
CA GLN A 92 14.31 -5.43 3.07
C GLN A 92 15.52 -4.49 3.00
N ALA A 93 16.54 -4.84 2.21
CA ALA A 93 17.73 -4.02 2.00
C ALA A 93 17.36 -2.64 1.47
N PHE A 94 16.53 -2.59 0.44
CA PHE A 94 16.05 -1.32 -0.14
C PHE A 94 15.37 -0.44 0.92
N ARG A 95 14.51 -1.01 1.76
CA ARG A 95 13.84 -0.25 2.82
C ARG A 95 14.82 0.25 3.88
N GLN A 96 15.83 -0.56 4.25
CA GLN A 96 16.87 -0.19 5.23
C GLN A 96 17.77 0.91 4.69
N GLU A 97 18.24 0.82 3.44
CA GLU A 97 19.05 1.84 2.77
C GLU A 97 18.31 3.18 2.64
N ASN A 98 16.97 3.12 2.58
CA ASN A 98 16.10 4.30 2.48
C ASN A 98 15.32 4.56 3.78
N ALA A 99 15.89 4.20 4.94
CA ALA A 99 15.25 4.40 6.26
C ALA A 99 15.02 5.88 6.63
N PHE A 100 15.71 6.80 5.95
CA PHE A 100 15.52 8.26 6.12
C PHE A 100 14.18 8.76 5.55
N LEU A 101 13.47 7.96 4.71
CA LEU A 101 12.12 8.29 4.24
C LEU A 101 11.10 8.07 5.35
N ASP A 102 10.09 8.94 5.41
CA ASP A 102 8.92 8.77 6.29
C ASP A 102 8.01 7.66 5.75
N TRP A 103 8.37 6.41 6.04
CA TRP A 103 7.64 5.24 5.61
C TRP A 103 6.33 5.08 6.37
N LYS A 104 5.20 5.24 5.66
CA LYS A 104 3.86 4.99 6.17
C LYS A 104 3.46 3.55 5.90
N ARG A 105 3.22 2.79 6.97
CA ARG A 105 2.79 1.38 6.85
C ARG A 105 1.29 1.33 6.53
N TYR A 106 0.91 0.36 5.70
CA TYR A 106 -0.48 0.05 5.41
C TYR A 106 -0.72 -1.46 5.40
N THR A 107 -1.89 -1.88 5.88
CA THR A 107 -2.30 -3.28 5.98
C THR A 107 -3.16 -3.73 4.80
N ASP A 108 -3.86 -2.79 4.18
CA ASP A 108 -4.79 -3.03 3.08
C ASP A 108 -4.90 -1.81 2.16
N LEU A 109 -5.51 -2.01 0.99
CA LEU A 109 -5.70 -0.93 0.01
C LEU A 109 -6.55 0.24 0.52
N PRO A 110 -7.63 0.02 1.29
CA PRO A 110 -8.35 1.12 1.95
C PRO A 110 -7.50 1.95 2.89
N ALA A 111 -6.62 1.33 3.68
CA ALA A 111 -5.69 2.05 4.56
C ALA A 111 -4.66 2.87 3.76
N LEU A 112 -4.09 2.29 2.70
CA LEU A 112 -3.21 2.98 1.77
C LEU A 112 -3.92 4.20 1.15
N ARG A 113 -5.14 4.01 0.64
CA ARG A 113 -5.95 5.08 0.05
C ARG A 113 -6.17 6.23 1.03
N ARG A 114 -6.59 5.94 2.27
CA ARG A 114 -6.79 6.97 3.31
C ARG A 114 -5.52 7.74 3.61
N ALA A 115 -4.40 7.03 3.80
CA ALA A 115 -3.10 7.65 4.06
C ALA A 115 -2.68 8.56 2.90
N PHE A 116 -2.82 8.09 1.68
CA PHE A 116 -2.48 8.85 0.48
C PHE A 116 -3.34 10.11 0.32
N LEU A 117 -4.67 10.00 0.43
CA LEU A 117 -5.58 11.16 0.35
C LEU A 117 -5.24 12.23 1.38
N ARG A 118 -4.98 11.82 2.64
CA ARG A 118 -4.54 12.74 3.69
C ARG A 118 -3.25 13.47 3.32
N ASP A 119 -2.27 12.73 2.79
CA ASP A 119 -0.97 13.30 2.44
C ASP A 119 -1.06 14.23 1.23
N ILE A 120 -1.87 13.89 0.22
CA ILE A 120 -2.15 14.78 -0.91
C ILE A 120 -2.84 16.06 -0.45
N CYS A 121 -3.84 15.98 0.41
CA CYS A 121 -4.48 17.17 0.98
C CYS A 121 -3.46 18.08 1.69
N ARG A 122 -2.59 17.50 2.53
CA ARG A 122 -1.52 18.23 3.22
C ARG A 122 -0.54 18.87 2.23
N PHE A 123 -0.14 18.13 1.20
CA PHE A 123 0.74 18.64 0.14
C PHE A 123 0.14 19.86 -0.57
N LEU A 124 -1.15 19.81 -0.94
CA LEU A 124 -1.85 20.93 -1.56
C LEU A 124 -1.97 22.13 -0.63
N LEU A 125 -2.26 21.90 0.66
CA LEU A 125 -2.41 22.93 1.68
C LEU A 125 -1.09 23.62 2.05
N LEU A 126 0.06 22.99 1.81
CA LEU A 126 1.37 23.60 2.02
C LEU A 126 1.69 24.70 0.97
N HIS A 127 1.15 24.57 -0.23
CA HIS A 127 1.42 25.48 -1.34
C HIS A 127 0.15 25.80 -2.14
N PRO A 128 -0.89 26.37 -1.50
CA PRO A 128 -2.20 26.55 -2.14
C PRO A 128 -2.10 27.42 -3.39
N ASP A 129 -1.38 28.53 -3.34
CA ASP A 129 -1.22 29.46 -4.47
C ASP A 129 -0.56 28.80 -5.68
N ARG A 130 0.41 27.92 -5.43
CA ARG A 130 1.13 27.21 -6.50
C ARG A 130 0.24 26.28 -7.29
N TYR A 131 -0.76 25.68 -6.64
CA TYR A 131 -1.66 24.69 -7.25
C TYR A 131 -3.05 25.26 -7.53
N GLY A 132 -3.25 26.56 -7.29
CA GLY A 132 -4.51 27.25 -7.56
C GLY A 132 -5.63 26.82 -6.63
N VAL A 133 -5.31 26.39 -5.40
CA VAL A 133 -6.29 26.03 -4.37
C VAL A 133 -6.89 27.32 -3.80
N THR A 134 -8.16 27.51 -3.98
CA THR A 134 -8.89 28.64 -3.40
C THR A 134 -9.05 28.51 -1.89
N VAL A 135 -9.38 29.61 -1.20
CA VAL A 135 -9.63 29.59 0.26
C VAL A 135 -10.74 28.60 0.61
N VAL A 136 -11.81 28.57 -0.18
CA VAL A 136 -12.94 27.64 0.03
C VAL A 136 -12.52 26.19 -0.14
N GLU A 137 -11.74 25.89 -1.18
CA GLU A 137 -11.19 24.55 -1.40
C GLU A 137 -10.22 24.15 -0.28
N ALA A 138 -9.42 25.08 0.23
CA ALA A 138 -8.51 24.81 1.36
C ALA A 138 -9.28 24.45 2.64
N GLU A 139 -10.39 25.12 2.92
CA GLU A 139 -11.27 24.77 4.05
C GLU A 139 -11.91 23.39 3.84
N THR A 140 -12.39 23.12 2.62
CA THR A 140 -12.95 21.82 2.26
C THR A 140 -11.92 20.70 2.42
N LEU A 141 -10.66 20.90 1.97
CA LEU A 141 -9.58 19.95 2.16
C LEU A 141 -9.27 19.69 3.65
N ARG A 142 -9.27 20.74 4.49
CA ARG A 142 -9.08 20.57 5.94
C ARG A 142 -10.19 19.72 6.56
N GLY A 143 -11.45 20.00 6.22
CA GLY A 143 -12.60 19.21 6.67
C GLY A 143 -12.49 17.75 6.20
N PHE A 144 -12.09 17.52 4.95
CA PHE A 144 -11.90 16.19 4.40
C PHE A 144 -10.79 15.40 5.12
N VAL A 145 -9.66 16.04 5.45
CA VAL A 145 -8.60 15.44 6.26
C VAL A 145 -9.12 15.01 7.62
N ALA A 146 -9.89 15.88 8.30
CA ALA A 146 -10.47 15.56 9.60
C ALA A 146 -11.41 14.34 9.53
N GLN A 147 -12.22 14.21 8.47
CA GLN A 147 -13.07 13.04 8.24
C GLN A 147 -12.26 11.75 8.03
N LEU A 148 -11.16 11.82 7.25
CA LEU A 148 -10.28 10.67 7.02
C LEU A 148 -9.60 10.20 8.32
N GLU A 149 -9.26 11.12 9.22
CA GLU A 149 -8.66 10.80 10.53
C GLU A 149 -9.68 10.17 11.48
N GLN A 150 -10.92 10.69 11.54
CA GLN A 150 -12.00 10.11 12.34
C GLN A 150 -12.35 8.69 11.89
N SER A 151 -12.42 8.45 10.58
CA SER A 151 -12.71 7.14 10.01
C SER A 151 -11.63 6.10 10.34
N ALA A 152 -10.40 6.52 10.59
CA ALA A 152 -9.31 5.63 11.00
C ALA A 152 -9.45 5.18 12.48
N THR A 153 -10.03 6.03 13.34
CA THR A 153 -10.18 5.76 14.76
C THR A 153 -11.42 4.90 15.07
N SER A 154 -12.41 4.91 14.19
CA SER A 154 -13.70 4.21 14.40
C SER A 154 -13.75 2.77 13.92
N LEU A 155 -12.63 2.16 13.50
CA LEU A 155 -12.59 0.72 13.26
C LEU A 155 -12.77 0.02 14.62
N PRO A 156 -13.84 -0.76 14.84
CA PRO A 156 -14.01 -1.49 16.09
C PRO A 156 -12.82 -2.44 16.24
N ILE A 157 -12.07 -2.27 17.33
CA ILE A 157 -11.22 -3.35 17.84
C ILE A 157 -12.15 -4.53 17.99
N GLY A 158 -12.07 -5.48 17.06
CA GLY A 158 -12.86 -6.69 17.12
C GLY A 158 -12.65 -7.30 18.50
N LYS A 159 -13.66 -7.20 19.37
CA LYS A 159 -13.76 -8.06 20.53
C LYS A 159 -13.65 -9.48 19.97
N ALA A 160 -12.53 -10.11 20.23
CA ALA A 160 -12.43 -11.57 20.12
C ALA A 160 -13.48 -12.13 21.06
N THR A 161 -14.69 -12.31 20.55
CA THR A 161 -15.70 -13.15 21.20
C THR A 161 -15.10 -14.54 21.13
N GLY A 162 -14.55 -14.98 22.25
CA GLY A 162 -14.12 -16.35 22.45
C GLY A 162 -15.30 -17.26 22.15
N ALA A 163 -15.31 -17.81 20.95
CA ALA A 163 -16.12 -18.94 20.63
C ALA A 163 -15.60 -20.08 21.48
N GLY A 164 -16.39 -20.44 22.49
CA GLY A 164 -16.13 -21.55 23.38
C GLY A 164 -15.85 -22.81 22.56
N GLY A 165 -14.66 -23.36 22.76
CA GLY A 165 -14.26 -24.65 22.22
C GLY A 165 -15.17 -25.74 22.77
N GLY A 166 -16.15 -26.18 21.98
CA GLY A 166 -16.79 -27.45 22.15
C GLY A 166 -15.80 -28.56 21.78
N GLY A 167 -15.01 -29.02 22.76
CA GLY A 167 -14.14 -30.18 22.58
C GLY A 167 -15.03 -31.41 22.38
N VAL A 168 -15.02 -31.98 21.18
CA VAL A 168 -15.54 -33.32 20.93
C VAL A 168 -14.56 -34.30 21.53
N ILE A 169 -14.87 -34.84 22.70
CA ILE A 169 -14.15 -35.96 23.29
C ILE A 169 -14.56 -37.22 22.50
N LEU A 170 -13.70 -37.70 21.62
CA LEU A 170 -13.80 -39.01 21.01
C LEU A 170 -13.46 -40.05 22.09
N ALA A 171 -14.45 -40.80 22.51
CA ALA A 171 -14.28 -41.98 23.39
C ALA A 171 -13.38 -43.02 22.67
N PRO A 172 -12.49 -43.71 23.39
CA PRO A 172 -11.67 -44.76 22.79
C PRO A 172 -12.56 -45.97 22.50
N GLY A 173 -12.76 -46.24 21.20
CA GLY A 173 -13.42 -47.45 20.73
C GLY A 173 -12.55 -48.67 21.06
N LYS A 174 -13.17 -49.64 21.76
CA LYS A 174 -12.70 -50.96 22.02
C LYS A 174 -12.60 -51.78 20.72
N ASP A 175 -11.62 -52.70 20.74
CA ASP A 175 -11.51 -53.91 19.94
C ASP A 175 -11.08 -53.78 18.48
N MET A 176 -9.80 -53.91 18.29
CA MET A 176 -9.26 -54.50 17.06
C MET A 176 -8.57 -55.82 17.37
N THR A 177 -9.22 -56.88 16.93
CA THR A 177 -8.70 -58.24 16.90
C THR A 177 -7.52 -58.34 15.90
N PRO A 178 -6.41 -59.02 16.26
CA PRO A 178 -5.33 -59.24 15.32
C PRO A 178 -5.56 -60.54 14.53
N GLY A 179 -5.49 -60.43 13.20
CA GLY A 179 -5.49 -61.63 12.38
C GLY A 179 -5.86 -61.45 10.92
N ALA A 180 -4.93 -61.11 10.08
CA ALA A 180 -4.93 -61.57 8.70
C ALA A 180 -3.49 -61.60 8.15
N ARG A 181 -2.97 -62.84 8.01
CA ARG A 181 -1.75 -63.18 7.29
C ARG A 181 -1.89 -62.80 5.82
N LEU A 182 -0.92 -62.08 5.32
CA LEU A 182 -0.65 -62.01 3.89
C LEU A 182 0.28 -63.18 3.52
N VAL A 183 -0.29 -64.09 2.74
CA VAL A 183 0.45 -65.12 2.01
C VAL A 183 0.95 -64.48 0.74
N GLY A 184 2.26 -64.54 0.55
CA GLY A 184 2.87 -64.15 -0.72
C GLY A 184 2.62 -65.19 -1.79
N ASP A 185 2.67 -64.79 -3.04
CA ASP A 185 3.07 -65.69 -4.08
C ASP A 185 3.92 -64.99 -5.15
N THR A 186 4.99 -65.66 -5.45
CA THR A 186 6.04 -65.40 -6.43
C THR A 186 5.63 -65.95 -7.80
N ARG A 187 6.10 -65.31 -8.88
CA ARG A 187 6.70 -65.89 -10.13
C ARG A 187 6.40 -65.01 -11.34
N SER A 188 7.46 -64.43 -11.89
CA SER A 188 8.21 -64.96 -13.08
C SER A 188 7.50 -64.79 -14.41
N SER A 189 7.98 -63.93 -15.23
CA SER A 189 8.75 -64.15 -16.48
C SER A 189 9.15 -62.80 -17.05
#